data_b6082c16f4e6b5ba880ab89e1d5b97f9
#
_entry.id   b6082c16f4e6b5ba880ab89e1d5b97f9
#
_cell.length_a   1.000
_cell.length_b   1.000
_cell.length_c   1.000
_cell.angle_alpha   90.00
_cell.angle_beta   90.00
_cell.angle_gamma   90.00
#
_symmetry.space_group_name_H-M   'P 1'
#
loop_
_entity.id
_entity.type
_entity.pdbx_description
1 polymer ?
#
loop_
_entity_poly.entity_id
_entity_poly.type
_entity_poly.pdbx_seq_one_letter_code
_entity_poly.pdbx_strand_id
1 'polypeptide(L)'
;AVSIFYEALVLTRMCDSLEDYTDETYRTPGGDSCTTGVPYHTGNENEFAIFPEKRYFKFSAFVEPNSVYRAAGINNIEDLIEYAKKIYDESYPNDAGKYDDDFTNRRNPLNRFVSYHLLEFYGTYNMWNVTDEAIIPNFERKEWDIEDFFETMMPHSFVRICTPERATPNGIYINRKGTPKNSPKAGTVERGVRILAPSETTVQQDALNGIYHYIDDILTYSYDVRHTVLNTRIRYDCTTMSPDFVNSGGRGKPGETNCTGMINGYTKWWSFSPETLLSIRNRHQWFYSYQGDEVILQGIYDATVKLPPVPFDGTYEIRI
;
A
#
# COMPACT_ATOMS: atom_id res chain seq x y z
N ALA A 1 22.23 6.15 -7.95
CA ALA A 1 22.64 5.53 -6.68
C ALA A 1 21.60 5.88 -5.61
N VAL A 2 21.42 4.97 -4.68
CA VAL A 2 20.45 5.06 -3.55
C VAL A 2 21.14 4.78 -2.21
N SER A 3 22.45 5.09 -2.12
CA SER A 3 23.25 4.69 -0.96
C SER A 3 22.75 5.33 0.34
N ILE A 4 22.27 6.58 0.32
CA ILE A 4 21.76 7.26 1.50
C ILE A 4 20.52 6.55 2.06
N PHE A 5 19.57 6.18 1.23
CA PHE A 5 18.40 5.41 1.66
C PHE A 5 18.79 4.02 2.17
N TYR A 6 19.72 3.36 1.48
CA TYR A 6 20.22 2.04 1.91
C TYR A 6 20.91 2.11 3.28
N GLU A 7 21.75 3.12 3.53
CA GLU A 7 22.37 3.33 4.83
C GLU A 7 21.30 3.55 5.93
N ALA A 8 20.24 4.29 5.61
CA ALA A 8 19.10 4.49 6.53
C ALA A 8 18.35 3.18 6.82
N LEU A 9 18.13 2.31 5.81
CA LEU A 9 17.56 0.97 5.99
C LEU A 9 18.41 0.11 6.95
N VAL A 10 19.71 0.14 6.79
CA VAL A 10 20.66 -0.62 7.63
C VAL A 10 20.65 -0.09 9.08
N LEU A 11 20.78 1.25 9.26
CA LEU A 11 20.79 1.87 10.59
C LEU A 11 19.50 1.59 11.38
N THR A 12 18.37 1.64 10.71
CA THR A 12 17.06 1.39 11.34
C THR A 12 16.74 -0.08 11.50
N ARG A 13 17.58 -0.98 10.98
CA ARG A 13 17.36 -2.42 10.88
C ARG A 13 16.05 -2.80 10.18
N MET A 14 15.51 -1.90 9.37
CA MET A 14 14.34 -2.22 8.55
C MET A 14 14.65 -3.27 7.48
N CYS A 15 15.91 -3.40 7.06
CA CYS A 15 16.36 -4.48 6.19
C CYS A 15 16.04 -5.86 6.78
N ASP A 16 16.19 -6.07 8.10
CA ASP A 16 15.90 -7.34 8.76
C ASP A 16 14.42 -7.76 8.57
N SER A 17 13.52 -6.77 8.57
CA SER A 17 12.08 -6.99 8.31
C SER A 17 11.76 -7.32 6.85
N LEU A 18 12.67 -7.03 5.93
CA LEU A 18 12.52 -7.28 4.50
C LEU A 18 13.20 -8.58 4.05
N GLU A 19 13.90 -9.31 4.94
CA GLU A 19 14.61 -10.54 4.57
C GLU A 19 13.66 -11.74 4.43
N ASP A 20 12.57 -11.76 5.20
CA ASP A 20 11.60 -12.83 5.12
C ASP A 20 10.90 -12.86 3.77
N TYR A 21 10.87 -14.05 3.15
CA TYR A 21 10.23 -14.25 1.85
C TYR A 21 9.03 -15.18 1.91
N THR A 22 9.09 -16.24 2.73
CA THR A 22 8.02 -17.22 2.90
C THR A 22 7.74 -17.46 4.38
N ASP A 23 6.48 -17.74 4.69
CA ASP A 23 6.07 -18.16 6.02
C ASP A 23 6.25 -19.68 6.16
N GLU A 24 7.32 -20.10 6.82
CA GLU A 24 7.63 -21.51 7.03
C GLU A 24 6.61 -22.22 7.96
N THR A 25 5.78 -21.45 8.68
CA THR A 25 4.72 -21.99 9.54
C THR A 25 3.42 -22.23 8.79
N TYR A 26 3.28 -21.66 7.59
CA TYR A 26 2.06 -21.74 6.80
C TYR A 26 1.72 -23.17 6.41
N ARG A 27 0.46 -23.55 6.60
CA ARG A 27 -0.08 -24.85 6.22
C ARG A 27 -1.41 -24.68 5.49
N THR A 28 -1.52 -25.30 4.32
CA THR A 28 -2.75 -25.32 3.56
C THR A 28 -3.80 -26.23 4.20
N PRO A 29 -5.09 -25.89 4.17
CA PRO A 29 -6.15 -26.79 4.55
C PRO A 29 -6.14 -28.04 3.64
N GLY A 30 -6.09 -29.23 4.22
CA GLY A 30 -6.15 -30.49 3.49
C GLY A 30 -4.80 -31.14 3.12
N GLY A 31 -3.67 -30.63 3.64
CA GLY A 31 -2.33 -31.19 3.41
C GLY A 31 -1.76 -30.84 2.03
N ASP A 32 -0.83 -31.65 1.51
CA ASP A 32 -0.07 -31.39 0.28
C ASP A 32 -0.89 -31.31 -1.02
N SER A 33 -2.20 -31.45 -0.96
CA SER A 33 -3.10 -31.36 -2.10
C SER A 33 -3.87 -30.04 -2.03
N CYS A 34 -3.44 -29.07 -2.80
CA CYS A 34 -4.06 -27.76 -3.02
C CYS A 34 -5.47 -27.79 -3.62
N THR A 35 -6.00 -28.98 -3.88
CA THR A 35 -7.21 -29.21 -4.69
C THR A 35 -8.48 -29.45 -3.88
N THR A 36 -8.46 -29.36 -2.58
CA THR A 36 -9.70 -29.37 -1.80
C THR A 36 -10.32 -27.98 -1.83
N GLY A 37 -10.78 -27.57 -3.00
CA GLY A 37 -11.59 -26.38 -3.12
C GLY A 37 -12.87 -26.54 -2.31
N VAL A 38 -13.10 -25.60 -1.39
CA VAL A 38 -14.43 -25.47 -0.79
C VAL A 38 -15.36 -24.96 -1.89
N PRO A 39 -16.48 -25.65 -2.19
CA PRO A 39 -17.41 -25.22 -3.24
C PRO A 39 -17.85 -23.78 -2.98
N TYR A 40 -17.65 -22.96 -3.98
CA TYR A 40 -18.09 -21.57 -3.95
C TYR A 40 -19.50 -21.47 -4.52
N HIS A 41 -20.46 -21.10 -3.69
CA HIS A 41 -21.86 -20.99 -4.11
C HIS A 41 -22.15 -19.65 -4.80
N THR A 42 -21.78 -19.51 -6.06
CA THR A 42 -22.29 -18.41 -6.91
C THR A 42 -23.48 -18.79 -7.77
N GLY A 43 -23.97 -20.03 -7.65
CA GLY A 43 -24.92 -20.62 -8.58
C GLY A 43 -24.27 -21.30 -9.78
N ASN A 44 -22.93 -21.24 -9.91
CA ASN A 44 -22.14 -22.05 -10.83
C ASN A 44 -21.43 -23.15 -10.04
N GLU A 45 -21.82 -24.38 -10.26
CA GLU A 45 -21.34 -25.56 -9.53
C GLU A 45 -19.83 -25.87 -9.74
N ASN A 46 -19.12 -25.07 -10.54
CA ASN A 46 -17.73 -25.29 -10.92
C ASN A 46 -16.75 -24.22 -10.39
N GLU A 47 -17.15 -23.36 -9.50
CA GLU A 47 -16.26 -22.37 -8.92
C GLU A 47 -15.77 -22.81 -7.54
N PHE A 48 -14.45 -22.82 -7.34
CA PHE A 48 -13.81 -23.26 -6.11
C PHE A 48 -12.88 -22.19 -5.57
N ALA A 49 -12.78 -22.11 -4.24
CA ALA A 49 -11.72 -21.33 -3.60
C ALA A 49 -10.45 -22.22 -3.54
N ILE A 50 -9.38 -21.76 -4.17
CA ILE A 50 -8.08 -22.41 -4.17
C ILE A 50 -7.20 -21.72 -3.13
N PHE A 51 -6.67 -22.48 -2.20
CA PHE A 51 -5.75 -21.93 -1.21
C PHE A 51 -4.32 -21.89 -1.76
N PRO A 52 -3.55 -20.81 -1.53
CA PRO A 52 -2.15 -20.75 -1.92
C PRO A 52 -1.33 -21.88 -1.28
N GLU A 53 -0.39 -22.46 -2.02
CA GLU A 53 0.54 -23.47 -1.49
C GLU A 53 1.50 -22.88 -0.47
N LYS A 54 1.84 -21.62 -0.63
CA LYS A 54 2.76 -20.87 0.23
C LYS A 54 2.21 -19.48 0.55
N ARG A 55 2.52 -19.02 1.72
CA ARG A 55 2.34 -17.63 2.11
C ARG A 55 3.63 -16.87 1.85
N TYR A 56 3.55 -15.81 1.05
CA TYR A 56 4.69 -14.99 0.70
C TYR A 56 4.65 -13.66 1.43
N PHE A 57 5.81 -13.27 1.95
CA PHE A 57 6.06 -11.90 2.38
C PHE A 57 6.69 -11.14 1.22
N LYS A 58 6.03 -10.09 0.77
CA LYS A 58 6.53 -9.24 -0.31
C LYS A 58 6.36 -7.79 0.06
N PHE A 59 7.20 -6.96 -0.51
CA PHE A 59 7.28 -5.55 -0.14
C PHE A 59 7.33 -4.65 -1.36
N SER A 60 6.89 -3.41 -1.17
CA SER A 60 7.14 -2.31 -2.09
C SER A 60 7.88 -1.20 -1.35
N ALA A 61 8.84 -0.58 -2.00
CA ALA A 61 9.57 0.55 -1.46
C ALA A 61 9.51 1.74 -2.43
N PHE A 62 9.25 2.93 -1.90
CA PHE A 62 9.42 4.18 -2.61
C PHE A 62 10.78 4.76 -2.23
N VAL A 63 11.66 4.97 -3.19
CA VAL A 63 13.08 5.26 -2.89
C VAL A 63 13.55 6.49 -3.64
N GLU A 64 14.09 7.44 -2.92
CA GLU A 64 14.74 8.61 -3.50
C GLU A 64 16.12 8.24 -4.06
N PRO A 65 16.40 8.56 -5.33
CA PRO A 65 17.78 8.61 -5.80
C PRO A 65 18.60 9.64 -5.02
N ASN A 66 19.89 9.40 -4.87
CA ASN A 66 20.79 10.36 -4.19
C ASN A 66 20.75 11.77 -4.80
N SER A 67 20.37 11.91 -6.06
CA SER A 67 20.18 13.21 -6.71
C SER A 67 19.05 14.02 -6.09
N VAL A 68 17.98 13.35 -5.67
CA VAL A 68 16.84 13.99 -4.99
C VAL A 68 17.26 14.49 -3.61
N TYR A 69 17.94 13.64 -2.84
CA TYR A 69 18.50 14.05 -1.54
C TYR A 69 19.43 15.25 -1.66
N ARG A 70 20.36 15.21 -2.61
CA ARG A 70 21.31 16.32 -2.81
C ARG A 70 20.63 17.61 -3.24
N ALA A 71 19.59 17.53 -4.05
CA ALA A 71 18.79 18.70 -4.43
C ALA A 71 18.13 19.38 -3.23
N ALA A 72 17.83 18.60 -2.18
CA ALA A 72 17.31 19.08 -0.90
C ALA A 72 18.40 19.43 0.13
N GLY A 73 19.69 19.37 -0.24
CA GLY A 73 20.81 19.66 0.63
C GLY A 73 21.28 18.49 1.51
N ILE A 74 20.74 17.29 1.31
CA ILE A 74 21.07 16.07 2.05
C ILE A 74 22.15 15.31 1.28
N ASN A 75 23.38 15.26 1.80
CA ASN A 75 24.53 14.71 1.08
C ASN A 75 24.99 13.34 1.63
N ASN A 76 24.63 13.02 2.85
CA ASN A 76 25.04 11.84 3.60
C ASN A 76 23.93 11.42 4.58
N ILE A 77 24.17 10.37 5.35
CA ILE A 77 23.20 9.82 6.30
C ILE A 77 22.98 10.76 7.49
N GLU A 78 24.00 11.50 7.91
CA GLU A 78 23.90 12.44 9.03
C GLU A 78 22.94 13.59 8.68
N ASP A 79 23.04 14.14 7.47
CA ASP A 79 22.11 15.16 6.98
C ASP A 79 20.67 14.62 6.92
N LEU A 80 20.48 13.34 6.54
CA LEU A 80 19.16 12.69 6.52
C LEU A 80 18.61 12.50 7.93
N ILE A 81 19.44 12.12 8.89
CA ILE A 81 19.02 11.99 10.31
C ILE A 81 18.52 13.33 10.81
N GLU A 82 19.26 14.43 10.57
CA GLU A 82 18.85 15.77 10.97
C GLU A 82 17.55 16.21 10.28
N TYR A 83 17.44 15.93 8.98
CA TYR A 83 16.22 16.22 8.22
C TYR A 83 15.00 15.47 8.78
N ALA A 84 15.13 14.15 8.97
CA ALA A 84 14.07 13.33 9.54
C ALA A 84 13.68 13.81 10.94
N LYS A 85 14.67 14.12 11.79
CA LYS A 85 14.43 14.66 13.12
C LYS A 85 13.61 15.94 13.08
N LYS A 86 13.97 16.89 12.24
CA LYS A 86 13.23 18.16 12.09
C LYS A 86 11.76 17.91 11.73
N ILE A 87 11.49 17.04 10.76
CA ILE A 87 10.14 16.76 10.28
C ILE A 87 9.30 16.00 11.31
N TYR A 88 9.88 14.98 11.93
CA TYR A 88 9.11 14.10 12.83
C TYR A 88 9.01 14.62 14.27
N ASP A 89 9.93 15.46 14.74
CA ASP A 89 9.77 16.16 16.02
C ASP A 89 8.62 17.18 15.96
N GLU A 90 8.45 17.86 14.82
CA GLU A 90 7.30 18.74 14.59
C GLU A 90 5.99 17.92 14.50
N SER A 91 6.01 16.78 13.81
CA SER A 91 4.83 15.95 13.60
C SER A 91 4.41 15.17 14.84
N TYR A 92 5.35 14.87 15.72
CA TYR A 92 5.18 14.08 16.95
C TYR A 92 5.87 14.73 18.16
N PRO A 93 5.42 15.93 18.59
CA PRO A 93 6.11 16.72 19.63
C PRO A 93 6.23 15.99 20.97
N ASN A 94 5.34 15.03 21.25
CA ASN A 94 5.40 14.21 22.47
C ASN A 94 6.56 13.22 22.47
N ASP A 95 7.12 12.87 21.30
CA ASP A 95 8.24 11.95 21.15
C ASP A 95 9.57 12.67 20.91
N ALA A 96 9.53 13.96 20.61
CA ALA A 96 10.69 14.77 20.26
C ALA A 96 11.83 14.64 21.29
N GLY A 97 13.01 14.31 20.81
CA GLY A 97 14.22 14.15 21.61
C GLY A 97 14.29 12.89 22.49
N LYS A 98 13.26 12.02 22.50
CA LYS A 98 13.23 10.87 23.41
C LYS A 98 13.86 9.59 22.83
N TYR A 99 13.89 9.48 21.53
CA TYR A 99 14.28 8.24 20.82
C TYR A 99 15.40 8.48 19.81
N ASP A 100 16.06 9.62 19.85
CA ASP A 100 17.03 10.05 18.83
C ASP A 100 18.21 9.09 18.68
N ASP A 101 18.68 8.51 19.77
CA ASP A 101 19.85 7.64 19.81
C ASP A 101 19.51 6.14 19.52
N ASP A 102 18.23 5.79 19.41
CA ASP A 102 17.79 4.41 19.14
C ASP A 102 17.11 4.33 17.76
N PHE A 103 17.89 4.13 16.72
CA PHE A 103 17.40 4.02 15.34
C PHE A 103 16.50 2.80 15.11
N THR A 104 16.51 1.82 15.98
CA THR A 104 15.66 0.62 15.88
C THR A 104 14.28 0.84 16.47
N ASN A 105 14.11 1.87 17.29
CA ASN A 105 12.84 2.22 17.89
C ASN A 105 11.87 2.76 16.84
N ARG A 106 10.67 2.24 16.81
CA ARG A 106 9.61 2.65 15.85
C ARG A 106 9.17 4.11 15.99
N ARG A 107 9.54 4.78 17.09
CA ARG A 107 9.30 6.21 17.33
C ARG A 107 10.49 7.10 17.00
N ASN A 108 11.64 6.51 16.69
CA ASN A 108 12.80 7.27 16.23
C ASN A 108 12.48 7.99 14.91
N PRO A 109 12.86 9.25 14.71
CA PRO A 109 12.58 10.02 13.51
C PRO A 109 13.04 9.34 12.21
N LEU A 110 14.26 8.80 12.16
CA LEU A 110 14.78 8.10 10.99
C LEU A 110 14.03 6.79 10.72
N ASN A 111 13.65 6.06 11.78
CA ASN A 111 12.87 4.83 11.63
C ASN A 111 11.48 5.14 11.06
N ARG A 112 10.83 6.21 11.52
CA ARG A 112 9.56 6.70 10.95
C ARG A 112 9.74 7.06 9.48
N PHE A 113 10.79 7.78 9.14
CA PHE A 113 11.10 8.15 7.77
C PHE A 113 11.20 6.91 6.89
N VAL A 114 12.10 5.99 7.20
CA VAL A 114 12.34 4.78 6.40
C VAL A 114 11.08 3.91 6.32
N SER A 115 10.41 3.65 7.43
CA SER A 115 9.24 2.79 7.46
C SER A 115 8.02 3.38 6.74
N TYR A 116 7.95 4.70 6.58
CA TYR A 116 6.91 5.35 5.78
C TYR A 116 7.06 5.09 4.28
N HIS A 117 8.25 4.78 3.81
CA HIS A 117 8.53 4.45 2.41
C HIS A 117 8.21 3.00 2.04
N LEU A 118 7.84 2.17 3.00
CA LEU A 118 7.70 0.73 2.83
C LEU A 118 6.23 0.28 2.96
N LEU A 119 5.82 -0.60 2.06
CA LEU A 119 4.52 -1.28 2.09
C LEU A 119 4.75 -2.80 2.17
N GLU A 120 3.88 -3.52 2.85
CA GLU A 120 4.00 -4.97 3.08
C GLU A 120 3.43 -5.84 1.95
N PHE A 121 3.33 -5.31 0.75
CA PHE A 121 2.88 -6.08 -0.41
C PHE A 121 3.60 -5.67 -1.70
N TYR A 122 3.55 -6.56 -2.68
CA TYR A 122 4.16 -6.35 -3.99
C TYR A 122 3.21 -5.54 -4.89
N GLY A 123 3.53 -4.27 -5.11
CA GLY A 123 2.79 -3.38 -5.98
C GLY A 123 3.59 -2.97 -7.21
N THR A 124 3.22 -3.46 -8.38
CA THR A 124 3.83 -3.01 -9.64
C THR A 124 3.44 -1.57 -9.96
N TYR A 125 4.21 -0.89 -10.82
CA TYR A 125 3.90 0.48 -11.24
C TYR A 125 2.47 0.61 -11.78
N ASN A 126 2.01 -0.37 -12.57
CA ASN A 126 0.66 -0.36 -13.13
C ASN A 126 -0.44 -0.53 -12.08
N MET A 127 -0.15 -1.16 -10.96
CA MET A 127 -1.09 -1.31 -9.85
C MET A 127 -1.42 0.02 -9.18
N TRP A 128 -0.49 0.97 -9.22
CA TRP A 128 -0.69 2.32 -8.68
C TRP A 128 -1.49 3.23 -9.62
N ASN A 129 -1.69 2.81 -10.87
CA ASN A 129 -2.45 3.57 -11.85
C ASN A 129 -3.94 3.39 -11.62
N VAL A 130 -4.50 4.22 -10.76
CA VAL A 130 -5.94 4.21 -10.45
C VAL A 130 -6.67 5.00 -11.51
N THR A 131 -7.40 4.29 -12.38
CA THR A 131 -8.21 4.91 -13.43
C THR A 131 -9.68 4.53 -13.27
N ASP A 132 -10.57 5.47 -13.55
CA ASP A 132 -12.02 5.23 -13.53
C ASP A 132 -12.54 4.55 -14.81
N GLU A 133 -11.77 4.58 -15.90
CA GLU A 133 -12.20 4.04 -17.19
C GLU A 133 -12.30 2.52 -17.24
N ALA A 134 -11.52 1.83 -16.40
CA ALA A 134 -11.48 0.37 -16.41
C ALA A 134 -12.64 -0.30 -15.65
N ILE A 135 -13.43 0.47 -14.88
CA ILE A 135 -14.21 -0.11 -13.80
C ILE A 135 -15.71 -0.03 -14.02
N ILE A 136 -16.24 1.03 -14.60
CA ILE A 136 -17.69 1.20 -14.77
C ILE A 136 -17.97 1.87 -16.12
N PRO A 137 -18.43 1.13 -17.14
CA PRO A 137 -18.98 1.74 -18.34
C PRO A 137 -20.12 2.68 -17.95
N ASN A 138 -20.05 3.94 -18.34
CA ASN A 138 -20.98 5.02 -18.00
C ASN A 138 -20.86 5.62 -16.58
N PHE A 139 -19.81 5.36 -15.84
CA PHE A 139 -19.52 6.16 -14.65
C PHE A 139 -18.92 7.49 -15.09
N GLU A 140 -19.71 8.55 -15.06
CA GLU A 140 -19.19 9.88 -15.30
C GLU A 140 -18.14 10.22 -14.25
N ARG A 141 -16.93 10.52 -14.70
CA ARG A 141 -15.88 11.09 -13.85
C ARG A 141 -16.44 12.30 -13.12
N LYS A 142 -16.48 12.19 -11.80
CA LYS A 142 -16.89 13.29 -10.95
C LYS A 142 -15.75 14.32 -10.79
N GLU A 143 -16.01 15.36 -10.05
CA GLU A 143 -15.18 16.56 -9.93
C GLU A 143 -13.75 16.32 -9.38
N TRP A 144 -13.46 15.11 -8.85
CA TRP A 144 -12.21 14.80 -8.17
C TRP A 144 -11.48 13.65 -8.85
N ASP A 145 -10.14 13.69 -8.80
CA ASP A 145 -9.31 12.58 -9.21
C ASP A 145 -9.59 11.36 -8.31
N ILE A 146 -9.50 10.17 -8.90
CA ILE A 146 -9.61 8.93 -8.13
C ILE A 146 -8.30 8.71 -7.37
N GLU A 147 -8.43 8.27 -6.14
CA GLU A 147 -7.33 8.04 -5.23
C GLU A 147 -7.54 6.79 -4.41
N ASP A 148 -6.44 6.10 -4.11
CA ASP A 148 -6.38 4.97 -3.20
C ASP A 148 -5.43 5.26 -2.04
N PHE A 149 -5.71 4.61 -0.92
CA PHE A 149 -4.94 4.75 0.30
C PHE A 149 -4.32 3.41 0.68
N PHE A 150 -3.07 3.42 1.09
CA PHE A 150 -2.32 2.21 1.43
C PHE A 150 -1.61 2.39 2.76
N GLU A 151 -1.82 1.46 3.71
CA GLU A 151 -1.10 1.46 4.99
C GLU A 151 0.39 1.21 4.75
N THR A 152 1.25 1.97 5.42
CA THR A 152 2.71 1.81 5.33
C THR A 152 3.24 0.99 6.51
N MET A 153 4.52 0.61 6.47
CA MET A 153 5.17 -0.04 7.60
C MET A 153 5.43 0.91 8.78
N MET A 154 5.33 2.21 8.61
CA MET A 154 5.32 3.16 9.72
C MET A 154 4.00 3.01 10.50
N PRO A 155 4.03 2.74 11.82
CA PRO A 155 2.82 2.57 12.61
C PRO A 155 1.85 3.76 12.48
N HIS A 156 0.57 3.45 12.27
CA HIS A 156 -0.53 4.43 12.18
C HIS A 156 -0.37 5.44 11.05
N SER A 157 0.20 5.02 9.93
CA SER A 157 0.38 5.88 8.78
C SER A 157 -0.04 5.22 7.47
N PHE A 158 -0.33 6.05 6.50
CA PHE A 158 -0.70 5.61 5.16
C PHE A 158 -0.26 6.64 4.12
N VAL A 159 -0.16 6.20 2.89
CA VAL A 159 0.04 7.04 1.71
C VAL A 159 -1.26 7.10 0.92
N ARG A 160 -1.48 8.24 0.28
CA ARG A 160 -2.51 8.46 -0.71
C ARG A 160 -1.87 8.44 -2.08
N ILE A 161 -2.36 7.60 -2.99
CA ILE A 161 -1.85 7.49 -4.36
C ILE A 161 -2.96 7.89 -5.33
N CYS A 162 -2.63 8.69 -6.33
CA CYS A 162 -3.56 9.10 -7.37
C CYS A 162 -2.85 9.26 -8.72
N THR A 163 -3.64 9.14 -9.79
CA THR A 163 -3.22 9.41 -11.17
C THR A 163 -4.02 10.59 -11.70
N PRO A 164 -3.58 11.83 -11.45
CA PRO A 164 -4.34 13.01 -11.81
C PRO A 164 -4.28 13.25 -13.33
N GLU A 165 -5.44 13.53 -13.95
CA GLU A 165 -5.55 13.75 -15.39
C GLU A 165 -4.73 14.93 -15.93
N ARG A 166 -4.51 15.93 -15.11
CA ARG A 166 -3.92 17.22 -15.54
C ARG A 166 -2.62 17.54 -14.84
N ALA A 167 -1.96 16.53 -14.26
CA ALA A 167 -0.65 16.74 -13.67
C ALA A 167 0.40 17.00 -14.75
N THR A 168 1.34 17.88 -14.45
CA THR A 168 2.51 18.11 -15.30
C THR A 168 3.77 17.94 -14.43
N PRO A 169 4.62 16.94 -14.72
CA PRO A 169 4.42 15.89 -15.73
C PRO A 169 3.26 14.93 -15.37
N ASN A 170 2.70 14.26 -16.38
CA ASN A 170 1.74 13.17 -16.15
C ASN A 170 2.40 12.05 -15.37
N GLY A 171 1.61 11.34 -14.55
CA GLY A 171 2.12 10.20 -13.80
C GLY A 171 1.31 9.89 -12.56
N ILE A 172 1.86 9.01 -11.76
CA ILE A 172 1.30 8.56 -10.49
C ILE A 172 1.96 9.37 -9.36
N TYR A 173 1.15 9.88 -8.46
CA TYR A 173 1.61 10.75 -7.37
C TYR A 173 1.22 10.20 -6.01
N ILE A 174 2.16 10.30 -5.07
CA ILE A 174 1.96 10.02 -3.65
C ILE A 174 1.69 11.34 -2.94
N ASN A 175 0.70 11.36 -2.06
CA ASN A 175 0.36 12.51 -1.21
C ASN A 175 0.11 13.82 -1.97
N ARG A 176 -0.41 13.73 -3.17
CA ARG A 176 -0.87 14.91 -3.91
C ARG A 176 -2.23 15.33 -3.39
N LYS A 177 -2.42 16.60 -3.11
CA LYS A 177 -3.74 17.11 -2.74
C LYS A 177 -4.66 17.14 -3.96
N GLY A 178 -5.81 16.47 -3.84
CA GLY A 178 -6.84 16.50 -4.86
C GLY A 178 -7.42 17.91 -5.02
N THR A 179 -7.66 18.30 -6.27
CA THR A 179 -8.39 19.53 -6.60
C THR A 179 -9.62 19.18 -7.41
N PRO A 180 -10.74 19.90 -7.25
CA PRO A 180 -11.91 19.71 -8.12
C PRO A 180 -11.53 19.84 -9.60
N LYS A 181 -12.04 18.93 -10.41
CA LYS A 181 -11.75 18.86 -11.85
C LYS A 181 -11.99 20.18 -12.60
N ASN A 182 -13.01 20.92 -12.19
CA ASN A 182 -13.41 22.21 -12.76
C ASN A 182 -12.81 23.42 -12.01
N SER A 183 -11.95 23.21 -11.04
CA SER A 183 -11.27 24.29 -10.34
C SER A 183 -10.28 25.00 -11.29
N PRO A 184 -10.21 26.34 -11.27
CA PRO A 184 -9.14 27.07 -11.95
C PRO A 184 -7.73 26.65 -11.49
N LYS A 185 -7.64 26.04 -10.31
CA LYS A 185 -6.42 25.49 -9.71
C LYS A 185 -6.21 24.00 -10.03
N ALA A 186 -7.11 23.36 -10.80
CA ALA A 186 -6.95 21.97 -11.19
C ALA A 186 -5.61 21.79 -11.92
N GLY A 187 -4.76 20.89 -11.39
CA GLY A 187 -3.45 20.62 -11.95
C GLY A 187 -2.32 21.59 -11.58
N THR A 188 -2.59 22.68 -10.84
CA THR A 188 -1.56 23.68 -10.52
C THR A 188 -1.06 23.63 -9.09
N VAL A 189 -1.67 22.86 -8.19
CA VAL A 189 -1.43 23.00 -6.76
C VAL A 189 -1.07 21.68 -6.11
N GLU A 190 -0.06 21.78 -5.25
CA GLU A 190 0.37 20.74 -4.33
C GLU A 190 0.80 19.46 -5.06
N ARG A 191 2.01 19.55 -5.52
CA ARG A 191 2.66 18.61 -6.42
C ARG A 191 2.55 17.16 -5.96
N GLY A 192 2.70 16.86 -4.67
CA GLY A 192 2.93 15.48 -4.21
C GLY A 192 4.24 14.93 -4.75
N VAL A 193 4.55 13.70 -4.39
CA VAL A 193 5.77 12.99 -4.79
C VAL A 193 5.44 12.07 -5.97
N ARG A 194 6.08 12.25 -7.12
CA ARG A 194 5.80 11.45 -8.31
C ARG A 194 6.59 10.14 -8.29
N ILE A 195 5.91 9.04 -8.58
CA ILE A 195 6.55 7.76 -8.85
C ILE A 195 7.06 7.77 -10.28
N LEU A 196 8.37 7.53 -10.47
CA LEU A 196 8.99 7.48 -11.79
C LEU A 196 8.57 6.20 -12.51
N ALA A 197 8.12 6.33 -13.76
CA ALA A 197 7.79 5.18 -14.57
C ALA A 197 9.02 4.30 -14.84
N PRO A 198 8.89 2.98 -14.99
CA PRO A 198 10.02 2.11 -15.34
C PRO A 198 10.77 2.53 -16.59
N SER A 199 10.07 3.15 -17.54
CA SER A 199 10.71 3.71 -18.76
C SER A 199 11.57 4.94 -18.52
N GLU A 200 11.42 5.61 -17.38
CA GLU A 200 12.23 6.76 -16.97
C GLU A 200 13.47 6.35 -16.16
N THR A 201 13.59 5.07 -15.84
CA THR A 201 14.68 4.51 -15.04
C THR A 201 15.48 3.50 -15.86
N THR A 202 16.79 3.42 -15.63
CA THR A 202 17.66 2.48 -16.32
C THR A 202 17.99 1.24 -15.50
N VAL A 203 17.39 1.11 -14.32
CA VAL A 203 17.69 0.06 -13.35
C VAL A 203 16.49 -0.86 -13.20
N GLN A 204 16.74 -2.17 -13.18
CA GLN A 204 15.72 -3.15 -12.82
C GLN A 204 15.29 -2.91 -11.38
N GLN A 205 13.98 -2.83 -11.16
CA GLN A 205 13.37 -2.47 -9.89
C GLN A 205 12.87 -3.67 -9.09
N ASP A 206 12.88 -4.87 -9.67
CA ASP A 206 12.48 -6.10 -9.01
C ASP A 206 13.55 -6.64 -8.07
N ALA A 207 13.15 -7.09 -6.92
CA ALA A 207 13.93 -7.85 -5.95
C ALA A 207 13.30 -9.23 -5.72
N LEU A 208 13.97 -10.13 -5.01
CA LEU A 208 13.46 -11.49 -4.74
C LEU A 208 12.08 -11.48 -4.09
N ASN A 209 11.89 -10.62 -3.11
CA ASN A 209 10.69 -10.53 -2.28
C ASN A 209 10.02 -9.16 -2.35
N GLY A 210 10.29 -8.37 -3.38
CA GLY A 210 9.70 -7.04 -3.47
C GLY A 210 10.04 -6.29 -4.74
N ILE A 211 9.58 -5.06 -4.76
CA ILE A 211 9.83 -4.11 -5.83
C ILE A 211 10.12 -2.75 -5.21
N TYR A 212 11.00 -1.97 -5.81
CA TYR A 212 11.19 -0.58 -5.43
C TYR A 212 10.88 0.36 -6.58
N HIS A 213 10.34 1.51 -6.25
CA HIS A 213 10.00 2.56 -7.19
C HIS A 213 10.82 3.80 -6.88
N TYR A 214 11.47 4.36 -7.87
CA TYR A 214 12.09 5.67 -7.72
C TYR A 214 11.04 6.77 -7.66
N ILE A 215 11.30 7.74 -6.80
CA ILE A 215 10.45 8.92 -6.62
C ILE A 215 11.25 10.20 -6.85
N ASP A 216 10.55 11.27 -7.23
CA ASP A 216 11.18 12.52 -7.71
C ASP A 216 11.30 13.62 -6.65
N ASP A 217 10.83 13.35 -5.43
CA ASP A 217 10.92 14.27 -4.30
C ASP A 217 10.98 13.48 -2.97
N ILE A 218 11.27 14.13 -1.84
CA ILE A 218 11.37 13.46 -0.55
C ILE A 218 9.99 13.17 0.00
N LEU A 219 9.74 11.90 0.28
CA LEU A 219 8.48 11.42 0.83
C LEU A 219 8.48 11.52 2.37
N THR A 220 7.53 12.23 2.94
CA THR A 220 7.42 12.38 4.40
C THR A 220 5.98 12.28 4.89
N TYR A 221 5.80 11.83 6.13
CA TYR A 221 4.53 11.90 6.87
C TYR A 221 4.55 13.10 7.82
N SER A 222 4.80 14.28 7.24
CA SER A 222 4.93 15.53 7.98
C SER A 222 3.60 16.01 8.56
N TYR A 223 3.68 16.94 9.49
CA TYR A 223 2.51 17.63 10.04
C TYR A 223 1.64 18.23 8.92
N ASP A 224 2.26 18.89 7.95
CA ASP A 224 1.54 19.50 6.82
C ASP A 224 0.85 18.47 5.93
N VAL A 225 1.53 17.38 5.56
CA VAL A 225 0.94 16.29 4.78
C VAL A 225 -0.29 15.72 5.50
N ARG A 226 -0.21 15.45 6.78
CA ARG A 226 -1.34 14.94 7.58
C ARG A 226 -2.52 15.90 7.60
N HIS A 227 -2.28 17.20 7.81
CA HIS A 227 -3.32 18.21 8.01
C HIS A 227 -3.93 18.72 6.70
N THR A 228 -3.15 18.81 5.64
CA THR A 228 -3.61 19.41 4.38
C THR A 228 -3.94 18.40 3.31
N VAL A 229 -3.17 17.32 3.21
CA VAL A 229 -3.33 16.32 2.15
C VAL A 229 -4.21 15.15 2.60
N LEU A 230 -3.93 14.59 3.79
CA LEU A 230 -4.59 13.40 4.29
C LEU A 230 -5.83 13.68 5.13
N ASN A 231 -6.10 14.93 5.44
CA ASN A 231 -7.33 15.36 6.12
C ASN A 231 -8.50 15.45 5.13
N THR A 232 -8.93 14.31 4.63
CA THR A 232 -9.98 14.16 3.62
C THR A 232 -10.78 12.88 3.86
N ARG A 233 -11.80 12.63 3.03
CA ARG A 233 -12.48 11.34 3.03
C ARG A 233 -11.49 10.26 2.62
N ILE A 234 -11.23 9.32 3.50
CA ILE A 234 -10.34 8.18 3.26
C ILE A 234 -11.16 7.04 2.69
N ARG A 235 -10.64 6.39 1.65
CA ARG A 235 -11.25 5.22 1.04
C ARG A 235 -10.18 4.15 0.87
N TYR A 236 -10.45 2.97 1.40
CA TYR A 236 -9.60 1.81 1.19
C TYR A 236 -10.33 0.80 0.32
N ASP A 237 -9.59 0.21 -0.60
CA ASP A 237 -10.03 -0.97 -1.32
C ASP A 237 -9.94 -2.18 -0.40
N CYS A 238 -11.02 -2.97 -0.28
CA CYS A 238 -11.03 -4.14 0.56
C CYS A 238 -9.92 -5.13 0.22
N THR A 239 -9.54 -5.24 -1.05
CA THR A 239 -8.47 -6.13 -1.51
C THR A 239 -7.05 -5.66 -1.15
N THR A 240 -6.89 -4.46 -0.63
CA THR A 240 -5.63 -3.94 -0.11
C THR A 240 -5.62 -3.82 1.42
N MET A 241 -6.71 -4.22 2.09
CA MET A 241 -6.81 -4.20 3.56
C MET A 241 -6.08 -5.36 4.24
N SER A 242 -5.44 -6.24 3.47
CA SER A 242 -4.48 -7.21 3.96
C SER A 242 -3.38 -7.40 2.93
N PRO A 243 -2.10 -7.41 3.34
CA PRO A 243 -1.00 -7.73 2.43
C PRO A 243 -1.13 -9.14 1.83
N ASP A 244 -1.72 -10.09 2.56
CA ASP A 244 -1.90 -11.46 2.10
C ASP A 244 -2.84 -11.54 0.89
N PHE A 245 -3.79 -10.64 0.76
CA PHE A 245 -4.69 -10.58 -0.39
C PHE A 245 -3.93 -10.30 -1.70
N VAL A 246 -2.96 -9.42 -1.64
CA VAL A 246 -2.13 -9.07 -2.80
C VAL A 246 -1.02 -10.10 -3.01
N ASN A 247 -0.32 -10.47 -1.94
CA ASN A 247 0.86 -11.35 -2.00
C ASN A 247 0.53 -12.79 -2.37
N SER A 248 -0.68 -13.28 -2.10
CA SER A 248 -1.17 -14.59 -2.54
C SER A 248 -1.45 -14.66 -4.05
N GLY A 249 -1.38 -13.51 -4.75
CA GLY A 249 -1.77 -13.40 -6.13
C GLY A 249 -3.28 -13.40 -6.35
N GLY A 250 -4.06 -13.13 -5.30
CA GLY A 250 -5.52 -12.96 -5.40
C GLY A 250 -5.90 -11.74 -6.21
N ARG A 251 -5.06 -10.70 -6.23
CA ARG A 251 -5.23 -9.52 -7.06
C ARG A 251 -4.43 -9.61 -8.35
N GLY A 252 -5.00 -9.13 -9.45
CA GLY A 252 -4.26 -8.95 -10.72
C GLY A 252 -4.18 -10.18 -11.62
N LYS A 253 -5.04 -11.18 -11.42
CA LYS A 253 -5.19 -12.35 -12.32
C LYS A 253 -6.48 -12.25 -13.16
N PRO A 254 -6.51 -11.44 -14.21
CA PRO A 254 -7.73 -11.28 -15.01
C PRO A 254 -8.14 -12.58 -15.67
N GLY A 255 -9.43 -12.89 -15.61
CA GLY A 255 -10.04 -14.03 -16.33
C GLY A 255 -10.02 -15.36 -15.61
N GLU A 256 -9.55 -15.45 -14.37
CA GLU A 256 -9.69 -16.68 -13.59
C GLU A 256 -11.11 -16.79 -12.99
N THR A 257 -11.70 -17.95 -13.11
CA THR A 257 -13.02 -18.26 -12.51
C THR A 257 -12.90 -18.65 -11.04
N ASN A 258 -11.71 -19.07 -10.62
CA ASN A 258 -11.47 -19.52 -9.25
C ASN A 258 -11.15 -18.36 -8.30
N CYS A 259 -11.62 -18.48 -7.07
CA CYS A 259 -11.28 -17.58 -5.98
C CYS A 259 -9.99 -18.02 -5.30
N THR A 260 -9.21 -17.07 -4.79
CA THR A 260 -8.09 -17.37 -3.89
C THR A 260 -8.60 -17.38 -2.46
N GLY A 261 -8.59 -18.55 -1.83
CA GLY A 261 -9.02 -18.73 -0.43
C GLY A 261 -7.98 -18.21 0.56
N MET A 262 -8.47 -17.67 1.68
CA MET A 262 -7.65 -17.15 2.79
C MET A 262 -7.80 -18.03 4.02
N ILE A 263 -6.73 -18.16 4.80
CA ILE A 263 -6.70 -19.01 5.97
C ILE A 263 -6.66 -18.17 7.24
N ASN A 264 -7.58 -18.42 8.15
CA ASN A 264 -7.58 -17.77 9.45
C ASN A 264 -6.25 -18.04 10.19
N GLY A 265 -5.71 -17.01 10.85
CA GLY A 265 -4.40 -17.05 11.50
C GLY A 265 -3.21 -16.74 10.58
N TYR A 266 -3.38 -16.85 9.25
CA TYR A 266 -2.36 -16.48 8.25
C TYR A 266 -2.76 -15.25 7.41
N THR A 267 -3.98 -14.78 7.55
CA THR A 267 -4.44 -13.56 6.86
C THR A 267 -4.25 -12.37 7.79
N LYS A 268 -3.23 -11.58 7.54
CA LYS A 268 -2.88 -10.44 8.39
C LYS A 268 -4.05 -9.47 8.48
N TRP A 269 -4.33 -8.99 9.69
CA TRP A 269 -5.39 -8.04 10.03
C TRP A 269 -6.82 -8.57 9.92
N TRP A 270 -7.01 -9.83 9.55
CA TRP A 270 -8.28 -10.50 9.54
C TRP A 270 -8.30 -11.68 10.49
N SER A 271 -9.41 -11.85 11.18
CA SER A 271 -9.71 -13.04 11.99
C SER A 271 -11.15 -13.47 11.69
N PHE A 272 -11.36 -14.74 11.44
CA PHE A 272 -12.66 -15.27 11.07
C PHE A 272 -12.85 -16.70 11.59
N SER A 273 -14.14 -17.12 11.76
CA SER A 273 -14.45 -18.45 12.25
C SER A 273 -14.11 -19.54 11.22
N PRO A 274 -13.95 -20.79 11.64
CA PRO A 274 -13.76 -21.92 10.73
C PRO A 274 -14.90 -22.12 9.73
N GLU A 275 -16.10 -21.67 10.06
CA GLU A 275 -17.29 -21.76 9.23
C GLU A 275 -17.41 -20.61 8.22
N THR A 276 -16.50 -19.64 8.30
CA THR A 276 -16.42 -18.52 7.36
C THR A 276 -15.36 -18.81 6.30
N LEU A 277 -15.77 -18.83 5.05
CA LEU A 277 -14.83 -18.81 3.93
C LEU A 277 -14.57 -17.36 3.53
N LEU A 278 -13.32 -16.91 3.70
CA LEU A 278 -12.82 -15.65 3.17
C LEU A 278 -12.04 -15.92 1.89
N SER A 279 -12.38 -15.24 0.83
CA SER A 279 -11.70 -15.40 -0.46
C SER A 279 -11.62 -14.10 -1.25
N ILE A 280 -10.68 -14.06 -2.19
CA ILE A 280 -10.54 -12.97 -3.17
C ILE A 280 -10.81 -13.51 -4.54
N ARG A 281 -11.54 -12.76 -5.32
CA ARG A 281 -11.89 -13.06 -6.68
C ARG A 281 -11.53 -11.92 -7.61
N ASN A 282 -10.86 -12.25 -8.71
CA ASN A 282 -10.74 -11.37 -9.85
C ASN A 282 -11.93 -11.60 -10.77
N ARG A 283 -12.66 -10.54 -11.05
CA ARG A 283 -13.80 -10.63 -11.95
C ARG A 283 -13.44 -10.19 -13.35
N HIS A 284 -13.97 -10.92 -14.31
CA HIS A 284 -14.00 -10.51 -15.69
C HIS A 284 -14.84 -9.21 -15.81
N GLN A 285 -14.57 -8.39 -16.83
CA GLN A 285 -15.20 -7.11 -17.16
C GLN A 285 -16.74 -7.01 -17.04
N TRP A 286 -17.43 -8.12 -16.85
CA TRP A 286 -18.88 -8.17 -16.66
C TRP A 286 -19.38 -7.73 -15.29
N PHE A 287 -18.49 -7.61 -14.31
CA PHE A 287 -18.83 -7.24 -12.95
C PHE A 287 -18.15 -5.92 -12.60
N TYR A 288 -18.95 -5.01 -12.09
CA TYR A 288 -18.56 -3.65 -11.76
C TYR A 288 -17.93 -3.57 -10.35
N SER A 289 -16.87 -4.29 -10.13
CA SER A 289 -16.09 -4.19 -8.91
C SER A 289 -14.95 -3.20 -9.06
N TYR A 290 -14.60 -2.52 -7.98
CA TYR A 290 -13.49 -1.59 -7.97
C TYR A 290 -12.18 -2.33 -8.26
N GLN A 291 -11.36 -1.82 -9.16
CA GLN A 291 -10.12 -2.46 -9.63
C GLN A 291 -10.29 -3.88 -10.22
N GLY A 292 -11.51 -4.34 -10.47
CA GLY A 292 -11.76 -5.64 -11.08
C GLY A 292 -11.64 -6.83 -10.14
N ASP A 293 -11.54 -6.60 -8.84
CA ASP A 293 -11.48 -7.65 -7.82
C ASP A 293 -12.49 -7.41 -6.68
N GLU A 294 -12.72 -8.43 -5.87
CA GLU A 294 -13.64 -8.37 -4.74
C GLU A 294 -13.22 -9.31 -3.61
N VAL A 295 -13.46 -8.89 -2.38
CA VAL A 295 -13.34 -9.74 -1.20
C VAL A 295 -14.70 -10.36 -0.90
N ILE A 296 -14.72 -11.66 -0.68
CA ILE A 296 -15.95 -12.42 -0.52
C ILE A 296 -15.92 -13.16 0.81
N LEU A 297 -17.01 -13.03 1.55
CA LEU A 297 -17.29 -13.79 2.76
C LEU A 297 -18.46 -14.72 2.51
N GLN A 298 -18.29 -16.02 2.81
CA GLN A 298 -19.33 -17.04 2.69
C GLN A 298 -19.44 -17.88 3.95
N GLY A 299 -20.58 -18.52 4.11
CA GLY A 299 -20.89 -19.36 5.27
C GLY A 299 -21.51 -18.58 6.40
N ILE A 300 -21.13 -18.89 7.63
CA ILE A 300 -21.53 -18.13 8.81
C ILE A 300 -20.61 -16.93 8.91
N TYR A 301 -21.14 -15.74 8.65
CA TYR A 301 -20.37 -14.50 8.58
C TYR A 301 -19.88 -14.07 9.97
N ASP A 302 -18.80 -14.67 10.45
CA ASP A 302 -18.14 -14.28 11.68
C ASP A 302 -16.68 -13.91 11.36
N ALA A 303 -16.45 -12.62 11.12
CA ALA A 303 -15.16 -12.08 10.76
C ALA A 303 -14.92 -10.72 11.43
N THR A 304 -13.71 -10.53 11.87
CA THR A 304 -13.21 -9.26 12.40
C THR A 304 -12.05 -8.78 11.54
N VAL A 305 -12.08 -7.51 11.15
CA VAL A 305 -11.01 -6.87 10.38
C VAL A 305 -10.45 -5.68 11.15
N LYS A 306 -9.13 -5.58 11.17
CA LYS A 306 -8.45 -4.34 11.59
C LYS A 306 -8.68 -3.29 10.51
N LEU A 307 -9.34 -2.21 10.84
CA LEU A 307 -9.48 -1.08 9.93
C LEU A 307 -8.13 -0.38 9.73
N PRO A 308 -7.90 0.16 8.53
CA PRO A 308 -6.72 0.98 8.27
C PRO A 308 -6.63 2.19 9.20
N PRO A 309 -5.42 2.76 9.39
CA PRO A 309 -5.22 3.88 10.29
C PRO A 309 -5.92 5.14 9.80
N VAL A 310 -6.17 6.04 10.74
CA VAL A 310 -6.66 7.41 10.48
C VAL A 310 -5.58 8.42 10.86
N PRO A 311 -5.53 9.60 10.22
CA PRO A 311 -4.43 10.55 10.41
C PRO A 311 -4.43 11.24 11.77
N PHE A 312 -5.57 11.28 12.45
CA PHE A 312 -5.77 12.00 13.72
C PHE A 312 -6.73 11.25 14.64
N ASP A 313 -6.63 11.54 15.94
CA ASP A 313 -7.65 11.17 16.90
C ASP A 313 -8.95 11.95 16.60
N GLY A 314 -10.08 11.28 16.63
CA GLY A 314 -11.36 11.93 16.32
C GLY A 314 -12.52 10.94 16.20
N THR A 315 -13.65 11.48 15.80
CA THR A 315 -14.85 10.68 15.49
C THR A 315 -14.93 10.48 13.98
N TYR A 316 -15.03 9.22 13.56
CA TYR A 316 -15.10 8.83 12.15
C TYR A 316 -16.39 8.08 11.86
N GLU A 317 -17.00 8.34 10.72
CA GLU A 317 -18.09 7.57 10.18
C GLU A 317 -17.55 6.53 9.20
N ILE A 318 -17.85 5.26 9.46
CA ILE A 318 -17.49 4.16 8.56
C ILE A 318 -18.65 3.95 7.59
N ARG A 319 -18.34 3.92 6.30
CA ARG A 319 -19.29 3.59 5.23
C ARG A 319 -18.72 2.42 4.43
N ILE A 320 -19.52 1.38 4.30
CA ILE A 320 -19.21 0.15 3.58
C ILE A 320 -20.11 0.07 2.35
#